data_635fafe57a18549450bae725aec7a7b1
#
_entry.id   635fafe57a18549450bae725aec7a7b1
#
_cell.length_a   1.000
_cell.length_b   1.000
_cell.length_c   1.000
_cell.angle_alpha   90.00
_cell.angle_beta   90.00
_cell.angle_gamma   90.00
#
_symmetry.space_group_name_H-M   'P 1'
#
loop_
_entity.id
_entity.type
_entity.pdbx_description
1 polymer ?
#
loop_
_entity_poly.entity_id
_entity_poly.type
_entity_poly.pdbx_seq_one_letter_code
_entity_poly.pdbx_strand_id
1 'polypeptide(L)'
;SENQTMDDLCVLNYEDEILRPFGEKLMAEKKVQVMYFSSLRALKDGIYYQDGEIRIAKNGETELLARTDDLKLLGLHNFENVMVASAMALHAGVPMETVRKVIQEFAGVEHRIEYVCEKDGVAYYNDSKGTNPDAAIKGIQAMNRPTLLIGGGYDKQSTYEEWIQAFNGKVRFLVLIGDTKEKIAKAARSVGFNDIIMADNLKEAVQICHDKANAGDAVLLSPACASWDQFKSYEQRGELFKEYVRAL
;
A
#
# COMPACT_ATOMS: atom_id res chain seq x y z
N SER A 1 15.09 2.98 22.75
CA SER A 1 16.58 3.12 22.77
C SER A 1 17.21 2.82 24.13
N GLU A 2 16.44 2.47 25.18
CA GLU A 2 17.00 2.22 26.51
C GLU A 2 17.98 1.04 26.54
N ASN A 3 17.73 0.00 25.76
CA ASN A 3 18.52 -1.23 25.69
C ASN A 3 19.41 -1.29 24.43
N GLN A 4 19.51 -0.22 23.64
CA GLN A 4 20.34 -0.17 22.44
C GLN A 4 21.72 0.37 22.75
N THR A 5 22.71 -0.09 21.98
CA THR A 5 24.10 0.29 22.05
C THR A 5 24.61 0.81 20.71
N MET A 6 25.88 1.20 20.60
CA MET A 6 26.50 1.63 19.33
C MET A 6 26.60 0.51 18.28
N ASP A 7 26.36 -0.73 18.66
CA ASP A 7 26.31 -1.86 17.72
C ASP A 7 24.91 -2.02 17.08
N ASP A 8 23.91 -1.32 17.61
CA ASP A 8 22.54 -1.37 17.13
C ASP A 8 22.24 -0.21 16.16
N LEU A 9 21.25 -0.41 15.28
CA LEU A 9 20.74 0.60 14.36
C LEU A 9 19.32 1.03 14.72
N CYS A 10 19.10 2.34 14.75
CA CYS A 10 17.79 2.95 14.82
C CYS A 10 17.47 3.59 13.45
N VAL A 11 16.45 3.07 12.74
CA VAL A 11 16.01 3.62 11.44
C VAL A 11 14.82 4.52 11.68
N LEU A 12 14.92 5.79 11.30
CA LEU A 12 13.93 6.82 11.62
C LEU A 12 13.46 7.57 10.37
N ASN A 13 12.17 7.95 10.36
CA ASN A 13 11.62 8.81 9.31
C ASN A 13 12.16 10.25 9.50
N TYR A 14 12.86 10.75 8.48
CA TYR A 14 13.41 12.11 8.48
C TYR A 14 12.32 13.19 8.43
N GLU A 15 11.18 12.88 7.85
CA GLU A 15 10.06 13.82 7.70
C GLU A 15 9.20 13.96 8.95
N ASP A 16 9.34 13.05 9.90
CA ASP A 16 8.61 13.08 11.16
C ASP A 16 9.22 14.11 12.12
N GLU A 17 8.39 15.08 12.55
CA GLU A 17 8.80 16.20 13.39
C GLU A 17 9.28 15.79 14.79
N ILE A 18 8.91 14.58 15.24
CA ILE A 18 9.32 14.01 16.54
C ILE A 18 10.55 13.12 16.36
N LEU A 19 10.52 12.23 15.34
CA LEU A 19 11.58 11.24 15.17
C LEU A 19 12.90 11.85 14.68
N ARG A 20 12.85 12.90 13.86
CA ARG A 20 14.08 13.57 13.41
C ARG A 20 14.87 14.19 14.56
N PRO A 21 14.33 15.07 15.41
CA PRO A 21 15.07 15.61 16.55
C PRO A 21 15.49 14.53 17.56
N PHE A 22 14.67 13.48 17.72
CA PHE A 22 15.01 12.33 18.56
C PHE A 22 16.26 11.62 18.05
N GLY A 23 16.36 11.37 16.74
CA GLY A 23 17.54 10.77 16.12
C GLY A 23 18.79 11.66 16.24
N GLU A 24 18.66 12.98 16.04
CA GLU A 24 19.75 13.93 16.25
C GLU A 24 20.30 13.88 17.68
N LYS A 25 19.40 13.78 18.68
CA LYS A 25 19.79 13.60 20.08
C LYS A 25 20.54 12.28 20.30
N LEU A 26 20.05 11.16 19.75
CA LEU A 26 20.71 9.86 19.89
C LEU A 26 22.11 9.86 19.28
N MET A 27 22.31 10.51 18.13
CA MET A 27 23.64 10.67 17.51
C MET A 27 24.57 11.51 18.37
N ALA A 28 24.08 12.62 18.91
CA ALA A 28 24.88 13.49 19.80
C ALA A 28 25.33 12.77 21.10
N GLU A 29 24.46 11.95 21.66
CA GLU A 29 24.75 11.12 22.83
C GLU A 29 25.61 9.89 22.50
N LYS A 30 25.86 9.57 21.22
CA LYS A 30 26.57 8.37 20.77
C LYS A 30 26.03 7.09 21.40
N LYS A 31 24.72 6.98 21.46
CA LYS A 31 24.02 5.90 22.16
C LYS A 31 23.71 4.71 21.24
N VAL A 32 23.40 5.01 19.99
CA VAL A 32 23.01 4.05 18.96
C VAL A 32 23.35 4.63 17.59
N GLN A 33 23.58 3.79 16.59
CA GLN A 33 23.67 4.26 15.20
C GLN A 33 22.29 4.70 14.72
N VAL A 34 22.23 5.81 14.02
CA VAL A 34 20.98 6.32 13.44
C VAL A 34 21.11 6.38 11.94
N MET A 35 20.14 5.82 11.23
CA MET A 35 19.97 5.99 9.79
C MET A 35 18.57 6.60 9.53
N TYR A 36 18.54 7.68 8.78
CA TYR A 36 17.28 8.26 8.36
C TYR A 36 16.81 7.67 7.04
N PHE A 37 15.48 7.59 6.87
CA PHE A 37 14.88 7.39 5.56
C PHE A 37 13.95 8.56 5.20
N SER A 38 13.81 8.83 3.90
CA SER A 38 12.89 9.84 3.38
C SER A 38 12.29 9.39 2.05
N SER A 39 10.98 9.57 1.93
CA SER A 39 10.25 9.38 0.67
C SER A 39 9.95 10.71 -0.05
N LEU A 40 10.32 11.86 0.53
CA LEU A 40 10.01 13.19 0.03
C LEU A 40 11.21 13.96 -0.49
N ARG A 41 12.43 13.56 -0.15
CA ARG A 41 13.67 14.24 -0.55
C ARG A 41 14.89 13.36 -0.52
N ALA A 42 15.91 13.72 -1.30
CA ALA A 42 17.25 13.15 -1.19
C ALA A 42 17.90 13.49 0.15
N LEU A 43 18.59 12.53 0.73
CA LEU A 43 19.39 12.66 1.95
C LEU A 43 20.89 12.61 1.60
N LYS A 44 21.72 13.33 2.36
CA LYS A 44 23.18 13.24 2.25
C LYS A 44 23.73 11.96 2.88
N ASP A 45 23.09 11.53 3.96
CA ASP A 45 23.35 10.27 4.66
C ASP A 45 22.01 9.62 5.02
N GLY A 46 21.79 8.37 4.62
CA GLY A 46 20.57 7.63 4.85
C GLY A 46 20.06 6.89 3.62
N ILE A 47 18.79 6.54 3.61
CA ILE A 47 18.15 5.87 2.50
C ILE A 47 16.94 6.69 2.04
N TYR A 48 16.77 6.90 0.73
CA TYR A 48 15.71 7.77 0.25
C TYR A 48 15.13 7.31 -1.09
N TYR A 49 13.90 7.74 -1.34
CA TYR A 49 13.22 7.59 -2.62
C TYR A 49 13.24 8.94 -3.37
N GLN A 50 13.58 8.88 -4.63
CA GLN A 50 13.50 10.02 -5.55
C GLN A 50 13.37 9.54 -7.00
N ASP A 51 12.45 10.14 -7.76
CA ASP A 51 12.31 9.95 -9.21
C ASP A 51 12.26 8.47 -9.66
N GLY A 52 11.51 7.64 -8.92
CA GLY A 52 11.36 6.21 -9.23
C GLY A 52 12.53 5.34 -8.74
N GLU A 53 13.46 5.88 -7.97
CA GLU A 53 14.63 5.16 -7.46
C GLU A 53 14.72 5.22 -5.94
N ILE A 54 15.06 4.08 -5.34
CA ILE A 54 15.47 3.99 -3.93
C ILE A 54 16.99 3.95 -3.90
N ARG A 55 17.59 4.90 -3.20
CA ARG A 55 19.03 5.08 -3.11
C ARG A 55 19.53 5.09 -1.67
N ILE A 56 20.75 4.61 -1.46
CA ILE A 56 21.46 4.74 -0.20
C ILE A 56 22.55 5.78 -0.38
N ALA A 57 22.58 6.75 0.52
CA ALA A 57 23.60 7.78 0.57
C ALA A 57 24.49 7.59 1.81
N LYS A 58 25.80 7.75 1.63
CA LYS A 58 26.78 7.73 2.71
C LYS A 58 27.91 8.68 2.36
N ASN A 59 28.19 9.65 3.23
CA ASN A 59 29.25 10.66 3.05
C ASN A 59 29.15 11.42 1.71
N GLY A 60 27.91 11.62 1.19
CA GLY A 60 27.66 12.30 -0.08
C GLY A 60 27.80 11.41 -1.34
N GLU A 61 28.26 10.19 -1.21
CA GLU A 61 28.19 9.19 -2.29
C GLU A 61 26.84 8.48 -2.25
N THR A 62 26.30 8.17 -3.44
CA THR A 62 24.99 7.51 -3.54
C THR A 62 25.07 6.23 -4.34
N GLU A 63 24.41 5.19 -3.86
CA GLU A 63 24.30 3.89 -4.53
C GLU A 63 22.82 3.55 -4.79
N LEU A 64 22.51 3.06 -5.98
CA LEU A 64 21.15 2.61 -6.32
C LEU A 64 20.87 1.30 -5.59
N LEU A 65 19.79 1.29 -4.80
CA LEU A 65 19.29 0.05 -4.18
C LEU A 65 18.31 -0.65 -5.14
N ALA A 66 17.28 0.07 -5.62
CA ALA A 66 16.31 -0.47 -6.57
C ALA A 66 15.64 0.65 -7.38
N ARG A 67 15.14 0.29 -8.57
CA ARG A 67 14.10 1.06 -9.25
C ARG A 67 12.73 0.58 -8.79
N THR A 68 11.81 1.49 -8.55
CA THR A 68 10.47 1.10 -8.06
C THR A 68 9.67 0.31 -9.09
N ASP A 69 9.95 0.50 -10.39
CA ASP A 69 9.34 -0.28 -11.47
C ASP A 69 9.77 -1.76 -11.48
N ASP A 70 10.92 -2.07 -10.88
CA ASP A 70 11.42 -3.44 -10.73
C ASP A 70 10.83 -4.16 -9.50
N LEU A 71 10.08 -3.43 -8.65
CA LEU A 71 9.47 -3.98 -7.45
C LEU A 71 8.04 -4.45 -7.74
N LYS A 72 7.67 -5.57 -7.14
CA LYS A 72 6.27 -6.06 -7.17
C LYS A 72 5.35 -5.29 -6.21
N LEU A 73 5.94 -4.50 -5.32
CA LEU A 73 5.24 -3.68 -4.34
C LEU A 73 4.83 -2.34 -4.97
N LEU A 74 3.61 -1.89 -4.67
CA LEU A 74 3.09 -0.60 -5.10
C LEU A 74 2.91 0.35 -3.91
N GLY A 75 3.09 1.63 -4.20
CA GLY A 75 2.79 2.72 -3.28
C GLY A 75 3.95 3.15 -2.40
N LEU A 76 3.97 4.46 -2.12
CA LEU A 76 5.06 5.12 -1.41
C LEU A 76 5.32 4.52 -0.02
N HIS A 77 4.25 4.16 0.71
CA HIS A 77 4.38 3.52 2.02
C HIS A 77 5.09 2.15 1.96
N ASN A 78 4.95 1.40 0.85
CA ASN A 78 5.70 0.17 0.66
C ASN A 78 7.15 0.43 0.31
N PHE A 79 7.45 1.51 -0.43
CA PHE A 79 8.84 1.93 -0.67
C PHE A 79 9.51 2.38 0.63
N GLU A 80 8.78 3.03 1.55
CA GLU A 80 9.26 3.32 2.90
C GLU A 80 9.58 2.03 3.68
N ASN A 81 8.70 1.03 3.62
CA ASN A 81 8.94 -0.28 4.23
C ASN A 81 10.19 -0.97 3.63
N VAL A 82 10.37 -0.91 2.30
CA VAL A 82 11.57 -1.44 1.62
C VAL A 82 12.81 -0.72 2.11
N MET A 83 12.78 0.61 2.22
CA MET A 83 13.93 1.40 2.72
C MET A 83 14.31 0.98 4.15
N VAL A 84 13.33 0.88 5.06
CA VAL A 84 13.58 0.49 6.45
C VAL A 84 14.11 -0.94 6.54
N ALA A 85 13.45 -1.89 5.87
CA ALA A 85 13.88 -3.30 5.89
C ALA A 85 15.28 -3.49 5.30
N SER A 86 15.59 -2.78 4.20
CA SER A 86 16.92 -2.83 3.58
C SER A 86 17.99 -2.25 4.48
N ALA A 87 17.73 -1.10 5.13
CA ALA A 87 18.66 -0.49 6.07
C ALA A 87 18.98 -1.45 7.23
N MET A 88 17.98 -2.10 7.78
CA MET A 88 18.15 -3.09 8.87
C MET A 88 18.93 -4.32 8.40
N ALA A 89 18.62 -4.86 7.21
CA ALA A 89 19.30 -6.04 6.66
C ALA A 89 20.80 -5.76 6.36
N LEU A 90 21.10 -4.61 5.77
CA LEU A 90 22.47 -4.18 5.49
C LEU A 90 23.27 -3.97 6.78
N HIS A 91 22.65 -3.37 7.79
CA HIS A 91 23.28 -3.23 9.11
C HIS A 91 23.57 -4.59 9.75
N ALA A 92 22.69 -5.57 9.58
CA ALA A 92 22.88 -6.94 10.04
C ALA A 92 23.95 -7.72 9.21
N GLY A 93 24.59 -7.09 8.24
CA GLY A 93 25.64 -7.69 7.43
C GLY A 93 25.17 -8.48 6.21
N VAL A 94 23.90 -8.36 5.83
CA VAL A 94 23.40 -8.98 4.59
C VAL A 94 24.01 -8.26 3.38
N PRO A 95 24.59 -8.98 2.41
CA PRO A 95 25.18 -8.37 1.23
C PRO A 95 24.17 -7.58 0.40
N MET A 96 24.58 -6.44 -0.16
CA MET A 96 23.73 -5.56 -0.98
C MET A 96 23.01 -6.32 -2.10
N GLU A 97 23.70 -7.20 -2.81
CA GLU A 97 23.13 -8.00 -3.91
C GLU A 97 22.02 -8.95 -3.42
N THR A 98 22.17 -9.49 -2.22
CA THR A 98 21.10 -10.31 -1.60
C THR A 98 19.88 -9.44 -1.26
N VAL A 99 20.09 -8.26 -0.70
CA VAL A 99 18.99 -7.31 -0.41
C VAL A 99 18.26 -6.95 -1.70
N ARG A 100 19.00 -6.55 -2.76
CA ARG A 100 18.43 -6.22 -4.08
C ARG A 100 17.58 -7.35 -4.64
N LYS A 101 18.10 -8.56 -4.63
CA LYS A 101 17.38 -9.74 -5.12
C LYS A 101 16.09 -9.96 -4.34
N VAL A 102 16.15 -9.96 -3.01
CA VAL A 102 14.99 -10.23 -2.16
C VAL A 102 13.89 -9.18 -2.33
N ILE A 103 14.24 -7.88 -2.38
CA ILE A 103 13.21 -6.82 -2.54
C ILE A 103 12.54 -6.85 -3.91
N GLN A 104 13.23 -7.29 -4.96
CA GLN A 104 12.65 -7.46 -6.31
C GLN A 104 11.74 -8.70 -6.38
N GLU A 105 12.09 -9.78 -5.70
CA GLU A 105 11.31 -11.01 -5.67
C GLU A 105 10.10 -10.94 -4.71
N PHE A 106 10.14 -10.07 -3.70
CA PHE A 106 9.12 -9.99 -2.66
C PHE A 106 7.80 -9.48 -3.21
N ALA A 107 6.78 -10.35 -3.23
CA ALA A 107 5.47 -10.08 -3.79
C ALA A 107 4.52 -9.31 -2.86
N GLY A 108 4.97 -8.92 -1.68
CA GLY A 108 4.16 -8.25 -0.66
C GLY A 108 3.59 -9.21 0.40
N VAL A 109 2.84 -8.63 1.32
CA VAL A 109 2.08 -9.37 2.33
C VAL A 109 0.73 -9.72 1.75
N GLU A 110 0.33 -10.99 1.86
CA GLU A 110 -0.96 -11.47 1.39
C GLU A 110 -2.12 -10.58 1.89
N HIS A 111 -3.09 -10.33 1.04
CA HIS A 111 -4.24 -9.45 1.27
C HIS A 111 -3.92 -7.96 1.49
N ARG A 112 -2.68 -7.52 1.26
CA ARG A 112 -2.30 -6.09 1.36
C ARG A 112 -1.74 -5.60 0.03
N ILE A 113 -2.60 -5.02 -0.81
CA ILE A 113 -2.30 -4.57 -2.18
C ILE A 113 -1.53 -5.66 -2.95
N GLU A 114 -1.91 -6.91 -2.68
CA GLU A 114 -1.31 -8.11 -3.26
C GLU A 114 -1.66 -8.16 -4.75
N TYR A 115 -0.64 -8.22 -5.61
CA TYR A 115 -0.88 -8.49 -7.03
C TYR A 115 -1.33 -9.95 -7.21
N VAL A 116 -2.48 -10.14 -7.84
CA VAL A 116 -3.07 -11.48 -8.06
C VAL A 116 -2.68 -12.03 -9.44
N CYS A 117 -3.03 -11.30 -10.48
CA CYS A 117 -2.70 -11.64 -11.88
C CYS A 117 -3.09 -10.46 -12.80
N GLU A 118 -2.76 -10.61 -14.09
CA GLU A 118 -3.30 -9.79 -15.17
C GLU A 118 -4.12 -10.67 -16.11
N LYS A 119 -5.31 -10.22 -16.51
CA LYS A 119 -6.18 -10.86 -17.50
C LYS A 119 -6.68 -9.81 -18.48
N ASP A 120 -6.59 -10.07 -19.76
CA ASP A 120 -7.02 -9.18 -20.85
C ASP A 120 -6.45 -7.75 -20.72
N GLY A 121 -5.21 -7.64 -20.20
CA GLY A 121 -4.53 -6.37 -19.96
C GLY A 121 -5.02 -5.63 -18.71
N VAL A 122 -5.88 -6.24 -17.88
CA VAL A 122 -6.38 -5.70 -16.60
C VAL A 122 -5.65 -6.34 -15.44
N ALA A 123 -5.04 -5.52 -14.58
CA ALA A 123 -4.33 -6.00 -13.39
C ALA A 123 -5.26 -6.09 -12.17
N TYR A 124 -5.19 -7.19 -11.44
CA TYR A 124 -6.03 -7.43 -10.26
C TYR A 124 -5.22 -7.39 -8.97
N TYR A 125 -5.70 -6.62 -7.99
CA TYR A 125 -5.05 -6.42 -6.70
C TYR A 125 -5.98 -6.73 -5.54
N ASN A 126 -5.48 -7.48 -4.56
CA ASN A 126 -6.18 -7.87 -3.36
C ASN A 126 -5.67 -7.06 -2.16
N ASP A 127 -6.48 -6.11 -1.69
CA ASP A 127 -6.27 -5.36 -0.45
C ASP A 127 -7.41 -5.63 0.54
N SER A 128 -7.82 -6.88 0.66
CA SER A 128 -8.90 -7.28 1.58
C SER A 128 -8.64 -6.90 3.04
N LYS A 129 -7.36 -6.69 3.41
CA LYS A 129 -6.94 -6.17 4.73
C LYS A 129 -7.25 -4.69 4.93
N GLY A 130 -7.64 -3.96 3.91
CA GLY A 130 -8.15 -2.58 3.95
C GLY A 130 -9.54 -2.52 4.60
N THR A 131 -9.64 -2.88 5.90
CA THR A 131 -10.90 -3.04 6.64
C THR A 131 -11.43 -1.77 7.29
N ASN A 132 -10.87 -0.63 6.96
CA ASN A 132 -11.30 0.70 7.39
C ASN A 132 -10.93 1.75 6.32
N PRO A 133 -11.54 2.97 6.37
CA PRO A 133 -11.29 4.02 5.38
C PRO A 133 -9.82 4.42 5.26
N ASP A 134 -9.09 4.57 6.37
CA ASP A 134 -7.69 5.01 6.36
C ASP A 134 -6.79 4.02 5.60
N ALA A 135 -6.99 2.73 5.83
CA ALA A 135 -6.26 1.68 5.11
C ALA A 135 -6.62 1.69 3.62
N ALA A 136 -7.89 1.83 3.27
CA ALA A 136 -8.36 1.84 1.89
C ALA A 136 -7.92 3.11 1.12
N ILE A 137 -7.74 4.25 1.80
CA ILE A 137 -7.08 5.44 1.24
C ILE A 137 -5.67 5.09 0.76
N LYS A 138 -4.88 4.39 1.57
CA LYS A 138 -3.54 3.94 1.18
C LYS A 138 -3.58 2.97 0.00
N GLY A 139 -4.59 2.07 -0.02
CA GLY A 139 -4.82 1.16 -1.13
C GLY A 139 -5.00 1.89 -2.46
N ILE A 140 -5.93 2.86 -2.53
CA ILE A 140 -6.18 3.58 -3.77
C ILE A 140 -5.04 4.55 -4.13
N GLN A 141 -4.38 5.16 -3.15
CA GLN A 141 -3.22 6.02 -3.41
C GLN A 141 -2.07 5.26 -4.07
N ALA A 142 -1.90 3.97 -3.76
CA ALA A 142 -0.87 3.11 -4.34
C ALA A 142 -1.12 2.75 -5.82
N MET A 143 -2.36 2.86 -6.29
CA MET A 143 -2.69 2.52 -7.69
C MET A 143 -2.05 3.51 -8.67
N ASN A 144 -1.46 2.97 -9.71
CA ASN A 144 -0.80 3.69 -10.81
C ASN A 144 -1.53 3.55 -12.16
N ARG A 145 -2.70 2.89 -12.17
CA ARG A 145 -3.58 2.69 -13.33
C ARG A 145 -4.99 3.22 -13.02
N PRO A 146 -5.81 3.58 -14.00
CA PRO A 146 -7.24 3.80 -13.77
C PRO A 146 -7.86 2.55 -13.12
N THR A 147 -8.65 2.74 -12.06
CA THR A 147 -9.00 1.63 -11.15
C THR A 147 -10.51 1.45 -11.06
N LEU A 148 -10.97 0.20 -11.13
CA LEU A 148 -12.29 -0.22 -10.69
C LEU A 148 -12.15 -0.74 -9.26
N LEU A 149 -12.87 -0.12 -8.33
CA LEU A 149 -12.69 -0.33 -6.90
C LEU A 149 -13.87 -1.11 -6.32
N ILE A 150 -13.59 -2.26 -5.69
CA ILE A 150 -14.60 -3.02 -4.94
C ILE A 150 -14.54 -2.59 -3.48
N GLY A 151 -15.65 -2.03 -2.99
CA GLY A 151 -15.79 -1.51 -1.63
C GLY A 151 -17.01 -2.05 -0.90
N GLY A 152 -17.08 -1.79 0.41
CA GLY A 152 -18.19 -2.17 1.27
C GLY A 152 -17.99 -3.43 2.10
N GLY A 153 -18.96 -3.73 2.94
CA GLY A 153 -18.92 -4.81 3.91
C GLY A 153 -19.66 -4.43 5.20
N TYR A 154 -19.21 -4.95 6.35
CA TYR A 154 -19.80 -4.71 7.66
C TYR A 154 -19.61 -3.27 8.15
N ASP A 155 -20.66 -2.65 8.68
CA ASP A 155 -20.63 -1.27 9.17
C ASP A 155 -20.05 -1.15 10.60
N LYS A 156 -18.83 -0.61 10.68
CA LYS A 156 -18.21 -0.19 11.95
C LYS A 156 -18.57 1.26 12.31
N GLN A 157 -19.62 1.82 11.72
CA GLN A 157 -20.05 3.20 11.88
C GLN A 157 -19.02 4.24 11.39
N SER A 158 -18.20 3.86 10.42
CA SER A 158 -17.22 4.75 9.79
C SER A 158 -17.92 5.78 8.89
N THR A 159 -17.23 6.87 8.61
CA THR A 159 -17.52 7.84 7.54
C THR A 159 -16.67 7.50 6.32
N TYR A 160 -17.13 7.86 5.11
CA TYR A 160 -16.48 7.43 3.86
C TYR A 160 -16.12 8.58 2.94
N GLU A 161 -16.49 9.81 3.27
CA GLU A 161 -16.28 10.99 2.43
C GLU A 161 -14.80 11.21 2.12
N GLU A 162 -13.92 11.12 3.13
CA GLU A 162 -12.47 11.28 2.96
C GLU A 162 -11.86 10.19 2.06
N TRP A 163 -12.33 8.94 2.23
CA TRP A 163 -11.89 7.84 1.36
C TRP A 163 -12.25 8.09 -0.11
N ILE A 164 -13.47 8.58 -0.37
CA ILE A 164 -13.93 8.85 -1.73
C ILE A 164 -13.20 10.07 -2.31
N GLN A 165 -12.97 11.11 -1.53
CA GLN A 165 -12.16 12.27 -1.95
C GLN A 165 -10.72 11.86 -2.33
N ALA A 166 -10.16 10.84 -1.65
CA ALA A 166 -8.84 10.30 -1.96
C ALA A 166 -8.75 9.55 -3.31
N PHE A 167 -9.89 9.31 -3.99
CA PHE A 167 -9.90 8.73 -5.35
C PHE A 167 -9.14 9.60 -6.35
N ASN A 168 -9.22 10.90 -6.20
CA ASN A 168 -8.45 11.90 -6.97
C ASN A 168 -8.35 11.57 -8.48
N GLY A 169 -9.48 11.19 -9.08
CA GLY A 169 -9.59 10.84 -10.51
C GLY A 169 -9.06 9.45 -10.88
N LYS A 170 -8.51 8.68 -9.95
CA LYS A 170 -8.00 7.32 -10.23
C LYS A 170 -9.11 6.27 -10.36
N VAL A 171 -10.20 6.41 -9.59
CA VAL A 171 -11.31 5.45 -9.60
C VAL A 171 -12.28 5.77 -10.72
N ARG A 172 -12.48 4.81 -11.63
CA ARG A 172 -13.45 4.90 -12.73
C ARG A 172 -14.84 4.44 -12.31
N PHE A 173 -14.90 3.35 -11.57
CA PHE A 173 -16.13 2.79 -11.02
C PHE A 173 -15.91 2.33 -9.59
N LEU A 174 -16.89 2.61 -8.72
CA LEU A 174 -16.97 2.07 -7.37
C LEU A 174 -18.05 1.00 -7.35
N VAL A 175 -17.66 -0.27 -7.20
CA VAL A 175 -18.57 -1.42 -7.11
C VAL A 175 -18.74 -1.76 -5.64
N LEU A 176 -19.98 -1.69 -5.14
CA LEU A 176 -20.29 -1.79 -3.72
C LEU A 176 -21.03 -3.08 -3.37
N ILE A 177 -20.54 -3.73 -2.28
CA ILE A 177 -21.13 -4.95 -1.71
C ILE A 177 -21.44 -4.76 -0.22
N GLY A 178 -22.21 -5.68 0.34
CA GLY A 178 -22.42 -5.79 1.79
C GLY A 178 -23.33 -4.74 2.40
N ASP A 179 -23.39 -4.72 3.73
CA ASP A 179 -24.34 -3.92 4.52
C ASP A 179 -24.16 -2.40 4.31
N THR A 180 -22.93 -1.97 4.02
CA THR A 180 -22.60 -0.53 3.90
C THR A 180 -22.82 0.05 2.51
N LYS A 181 -23.26 -0.74 1.52
CA LYS A 181 -23.33 -0.29 0.12
C LYS A 181 -24.14 1.00 -0.09
N GLU A 182 -25.31 1.12 0.52
CA GLU A 182 -26.15 2.32 0.41
C GLU A 182 -25.54 3.53 1.14
N LYS A 183 -24.94 3.31 2.31
CA LYS A 183 -24.29 4.35 3.09
C LYS A 183 -23.08 4.93 2.34
N ILE A 184 -22.24 4.07 1.76
CA ILE A 184 -21.09 4.48 0.95
C ILE A 184 -21.56 5.20 -0.32
N ALA A 185 -22.58 4.69 -1.02
CA ALA A 185 -23.11 5.34 -2.20
C ALA A 185 -23.67 6.74 -1.91
N LYS A 186 -24.32 6.92 -0.76
CA LYS A 186 -24.79 8.24 -0.32
C LYS A 186 -23.62 9.20 -0.05
N ALA A 187 -22.58 8.73 0.65
CA ALA A 187 -21.36 9.49 0.90
C ALA A 187 -20.64 9.85 -0.42
N ALA A 188 -20.58 8.91 -1.38
CA ALA A 188 -19.96 9.15 -2.68
C ALA A 188 -20.68 10.26 -3.46
N ARG A 189 -21.99 10.21 -3.54
CA ARG A 189 -22.80 11.24 -4.21
C ARG A 189 -22.66 12.60 -3.53
N SER A 190 -22.57 12.65 -2.20
CA SER A 190 -22.42 13.91 -1.45
C SER A 190 -21.13 14.66 -1.76
N VAL A 191 -20.07 13.94 -2.18
CA VAL A 191 -18.79 14.53 -2.60
C VAL A 191 -18.60 14.54 -4.12
N GLY A 192 -19.68 14.28 -4.89
CA GLY A 192 -19.73 14.42 -6.34
C GLY A 192 -19.27 13.20 -7.14
N PHE A 193 -19.06 12.04 -6.51
CA PHE A 193 -18.73 10.80 -7.21
C PHE A 193 -20.00 10.00 -7.52
N ASN A 194 -20.27 9.73 -8.81
CA ASN A 194 -21.54 9.14 -9.27
C ASN A 194 -21.39 7.81 -10.02
N ASP A 195 -20.17 7.39 -10.38
CA ASP A 195 -19.89 6.15 -11.10
C ASP A 195 -19.92 4.95 -10.14
N ILE A 196 -21.12 4.64 -9.64
CA ILE A 196 -21.38 3.66 -8.60
C ILE A 196 -22.21 2.51 -9.16
N ILE A 197 -21.81 1.28 -8.86
CA ILE A 197 -22.53 0.06 -9.21
C ILE A 197 -22.75 -0.76 -7.94
N MET A 198 -24.00 -1.22 -7.73
CA MET A 198 -24.32 -2.12 -6.63
C MET A 198 -24.19 -3.56 -7.10
N ALA A 199 -23.57 -4.39 -6.26
CA ALA A 199 -23.50 -5.82 -6.46
C ALA A 199 -24.06 -6.57 -5.23
N ASP A 200 -24.58 -7.77 -5.42
CA ASP A 200 -25.16 -8.56 -4.34
C ASP A 200 -24.08 -9.30 -3.53
N ASN A 201 -22.97 -9.63 -4.19
CA ASN A 201 -21.88 -10.36 -3.56
C ASN A 201 -20.54 -10.10 -4.28
N LEU A 202 -19.44 -10.60 -3.67
CA LEU A 202 -18.08 -10.41 -4.19
C LEU A 202 -17.87 -11.03 -5.57
N LYS A 203 -18.49 -12.18 -5.87
CA LYS A 203 -18.34 -12.85 -7.17
C LYS A 203 -18.92 -11.98 -8.29
N GLU A 204 -20.11 -11.44 -8.08
CA GLU A 204 -20.75 -10.52 -9.01
C GLU A 204 -19.95 -9.23 -9.16
N ALA A 205 -19.43 -8.67 -8.05
CA ALA A 205 -18.59 -7.47 -8.09
C ALA A 205 -17.33 -7.68 -8.94
N VAL A 206 -16.68 -8.84 -8.84
CA VAL A 206 -15.52 -9.21 -9.67
C VAL A 206 -15.92 -9.28 -11.14
N GLN A 207 -17.06 -9.92 -11.47
CA GLN A 207 -17.55 -10.02 -12.85
C GLN A 207 -17.88 -8.64 -13.43
N ILE A 208 -18.57 -7.78 -12.66
CA ILE A 208 -18.88 -6.41 -13.08
C ILE A 208 -17.60 -5.62 -13.36
N CYS A 209 -16.60 -5.73 -12.49
CA CYS A 209 -15.33 -5.07 -12.71
C CYS A 209 -14.64 -5.57 -13.98
N HIS A 210 -14.63 -6.89 -14.22
CA HIS A 210 -14.07 -7.47 -15.44
C HIS A 210 -14.77 -6.93 -16.71
N ASP A 211 -16.09 -6.94 -16.73
CA ASP A 211 -16.89 -6.52 -17.89
C ASP A 211 -16.78 -5.01 -18.20
N LYS A 212 -16.46 -4.20 -17.18
CA LYS A 212 -16.35 -2.74 -17.30
C LYS A 212 -14.90 -2.25 -17.48
N ALA A 213 -13.91 -3.10 -17.20
CA ALA A 213 -12.52 -2.73 -17.32
C ALA A 213 -12.07 -2.68 -18.78
N ASN A 214 -11.12 -1.80 -19.06
CA ASN A 214 -10.39 -1.75 -20.32
C ASN A 214 -8.95 -2.24 -20.11
N ALA A 215 -8.31 -2.72 -21.17
CA ALA A 215 -6.87 -3.00 -21.12
C ALA A 215 -6.11 -1.76 -20.61
N GLY A 216 -5.23 -1.95 -19.64
CA GLY A 216 -4.51 -0.88 -18.95
C GLY A 216 -5.14 -0.45 -17.62
N ASP A 217 -6.37 -0.89 -17.29
CA ASP A 217 -7.00 -0.64 -16.00
C ASP A 217 -6.47 -1.60 -14.91
N ALA A 218 -6.85 -1.28 -13.67
CA ALA A 218 -6.70 -2.17 -12.53
C ALA A 218 -8.06 -2.45 -11.86
N VAL A 219 -8.23 -3.62 -11.29
CA VAL A 219 -9.31 -3.95 -10.34
C VAL A 219 -8.71 -4.10 -8.96
N LEU A 220 -9.19 -3.33 -8.00
CA LEU A 220 -8.72 -3.34 -6.63
C LEU A 220 -9.85 -3.74 -5.68
N LEU A 221 -9.66 -4.82 -4.92
CA LEU A 221 -10.46 -5.08 -3.73
C LEU A 221 -9.84 -4.32 -2.56
N SER A 222 -10.39 -3.18 -2.16
CA SER A 222 -9.98 -2.41 -0.97
C SER A 222 -11.23 -1.87 -0.27
N PRO A 223 -11.83 -2.68 0.60
CA PRO A 223 -13.24 -2.57 0.96
C PRO A 223 -13.61 -1.37 1.84
N ALA A 224 -12.65 -0.75 2.54
CA ALA A 224 -12.87 0.25 3.59
C ALA A 224 -13.74 -0.24 4.77
N CYS A 225 -14.14 -1.52 4.76
CA CYS A 225 -15.06 -2.15 5.70
C CYS A 225 -14.55 -3.50 6.19
N ALA A 226 -14.95 -3.90 7.39
CA ALA A 226 -14.77 -5.27 7.85
C ALA A 226 -15.57 -6.25 6.97
N SER A 227 -15.27 -7.54 7.07
CA SER A 227 -15.82 -8.58 6.21
C SER A 227 -16.95 -9.39 6.85
N TRP A 228 -17.31 -9.08 8.09
CA TRP A 228 -18.11 -9.95 8.97
C TRP A 228 -19.60 -10.09 8.60
N ASP A 229 -20.08 -9.30 7.65
CA ASP A 229 -21.42 -9.40 7.08
C ASP A 229 -21.58 -10.58 6.10
N GLN A 230 -20.53 -10.86 5.30
CA GLN A 230 -20.58 -11.90 4.26
C GLN A 230 -19.49 -12.96 4.40
N PHE A 231 -18.46 -12.73 5.22
CA PHE A 231 -17.29 -13.61 5.34
C PHE A 231 -16.88 -13.81 6.80
N LYS A 232 -16.21 -14.93 7.09
CA LYS A 232 -15.68 -15.22 8.42
C LYS A 232 -14.52 -14.30 8.81
N SER A 233 -13.72 -13.87 7.81
CA SER A 233 -12.56 -13.01 8.02
C SER A 233 -12.18 -12.28 6.74
N TYR A 234 -11.29 -11.28 6.83
CA TYR A 234 -10.75 -10.59 5.65
C TYR A 234 -9.89 -11.53 4.79
N GLU A 235 -9.24 -12.52 5.38
CA GLU A 235 -8.48 -13.55 4.68
C GLU A 235 -9.42 -14.34 3.76
N GLN A 236 -10.54 -14.83 4.29
CA GLN A 236 -11.51 -15.57 3.48
C GLN A 236 -12.04 -14.71 2.32
N ARG A 237 -12.36 -13.44 2.56
CA ARG A 237 -12.78 -12.50 1.51
C ARG A 237 -11.71 -12.35 0.44
N GLY A 238 -10.44 -12.21 0.85
CA GLY A 238 -9.31 -12.09 -0.06
C GLY A 238 -9.04 -13.37 -0.86
N GLU A 239 -9.13 -14.55 -0.25
CA GLU A 239 -9.01 -15.83 -0.95
C GLU A 239 -10.09 -16.03 -2.01
N LEU A 240 -11.35 -15.77 -1.65
CA LEU A 240 -12.47 -15.85 -2.59
C LEU A 240 -12.32 -14.84 -3.75
N PHE A 241 -11.82 -13.63 -3.47
CA PHE A 241 -11.50 -12.67 -4.53
C PHE A 241 -10.48 -13.26 -5.52
N LYS A 242 -9.37 -13.82 -5.01
CA LYS A 242 -8.33 -14.45 -5.85
C LYS A 242 -8.90 -15.64 -6.66
N GLU A 243 -9.76 -16.44 -6.04
CA GLU A 243 -10.43 -17.57 -6.70
C GLU A 243 -11.32 -17.07 -7.85
N TYR A 244 -12.19 -16.08 -7.60
CA TYR A 244 -13.10 -15.55 -8.61
C TYR A 244 -12.35 -14.87 -9.76
N VAL A 245 -11.30 -14.11 -9.45
CA VAL A 245 -10.44 -13.50 -10.47
C VAL A 245 -9.76 -14.55 -11.35
N ARG A 246 -9.27 -15.66 -10.77
CA ARG A 246 -8.63 -16.73 -11.53
C ARG A 246 -9.60 -17.51 -12.41
N ALA A 247 -10.88 -17.51 -12.03
CA ALA A 247 -11.95 -18.21 -12.75
C ALA A 247 -12.57 -17.41 -13.92
N LEU A 248 -12.25 -16.11 -14.06
CA LEU A 248 -12.64 -15.27 -15.21
C LEU A 248 -12.07 -15.83 -16.58
#